data_d0195365d863f2d613432727fe115961
#
_entry.id   d0195365d863f2d613432727fe115961
#
_cell.length_a   1.000
_cell.length_b   1.000
_cell.length_c   1.000
_cell.angle_alpha   90.00
_cell.angle_beta   90.00
_cell.angle_gamma   90.00
#
_symmetry.space_group_name_H-M   'P 1'
#
loop_
_entity.id
_entity.type
_entity.pdbx_description
1 polymer ?
#
loop_
_entity_poly.entity_id
_entity_poly.type
_entity_poly.pdbx_seq_one_letter_code
_entity_poly.pdbx_strand_id
1 'polypeptide(L)'
;MQLNVGDSVGQINKTSSGEWKLYEDKINKITITKKYGRRYFTKSVFYPLDADDVDNNTKDMEESIGQGYILTKEVFGLNEKTRFHAERWVKWANENKDKAVGLI
;
A
#
# COMPACT_ATOMS: atom_id res chain seq x y z
N MET A 1 4.38 4.07 -13.19
CA MET A 1 4.40 2.59 -13.20
C MET A 1 2.97 2.08 -13.24
N GLN A 2 2.66 1.13 -14.09
CA GLN A 2 1.34 0.53 -14.13
C GLN A 2 1.41 -0.91 -13.65
N LEU A 3 0.41 -1.30 -12.89
CA LEU A 3 0.30 -2.66 -12.37
C LEU A 3 -0.58 -3.50 -13.29
N ASN A 4 -0.40 -4.81 -13.22
CA ASN A 4 -1.13 -5.78 -14.03
C ASN A 4 -1.89 -6.76 -13.13
N VAL A 5 -2.82 -7.50 -13.74
CA VAL A 5 -3.50 -8.58 -13.02
C VAL A 5 -2.45 -9.56 -12.50
N GLY A 6 -2.57 -9.95 -11.24
CA GLY A 6 -1.62 -10.79 -10.54
C GLY A 6 -0.60 -10.03 -9.71
N ASP A 7 -0.44 -8.74 -9.95
CA ASP A 7 0.44 -7.92 -9.12
C ASP A 7 -0.17 -7.70 -7.75
N SER A 8 0.68 -7.58 -6.75
CA SER A 8 0.25 -7.36 -5.36
C SER A 8 0.13 -5.88 -5.04
N VAL A 9 -0.84 -5.56 -4.21
CA VAL A 9 -0.99 -4.24 -3.59
C VAL A 9 -0.97 -4.42 -2.08
N GLY A 10 -0.59 -3.38 -1.37
CA GLY A 10 -0.49 -3.41 0.08
C GLY A 10 -1.04 -2.16 0.72
N GLN A 11 -1.35 -2.27 2.01
CA GLN A 11 -1.78 -1.16 2.83
C GLN A 11 -1.31 -1.41 4.26
N ILE A 12 -0.73 -0.40 4.89
CA ILE A 12 -0.31 -0.47 6.27
C ILE A 12 -1.38 0.20 7.12
N ASN A 13 -1.90 -0.51 8.12
CA ASN A 13 -2.91 0.03 9.01
C ASN A 13 -2.81 -0.62 10.38
N LYS A 14 -3.45 0.00 11.37
CA LYS A 14 -3.55 -0.57 12.70
C LYS A 14 -4.73 -1.52 12.80
N THR A 15 -4.54 -2.61 13.52
CA THR A 15 -5.64 -3.49 13.91
C THR A 15 -6.41 -2.86 15.08
N SER A 16 -7.56 -3.44 15.43
CA SER A 16 -8.34 -2.98 16.57
C SER A 16 -7.59 -3.12 17.90
N SER A 17 -6.59 -3.99 17.96
CA SER A 17 -5.76 -4.17 19.16
C SER A 17 -4.56 -3.21 19.20
N GLY A 18 -4.42 -2.35 18.20
CA GLY A 18 -3.34 -1.36 18.15
C GLY A 18 -2.05 -1.87 17.51
N GLU A 19 -2.07 -3.04 16.91
CA GLU A 19 -0.91 -3.57 16.19
C GLU A 19 -0.86 -3.01 14.78
N TRP A 20 0.35 -2.64 14.32
CA TRP A 20 0.55 -2.28 12.93
C TRP A 20 0.64 -3.56 12.09
N LYS A 21 0.04 -3.52 10.90
CA LYS A 21 0.01 -4.69 10.02
C LYS A 21 0.06 -4.26 8.56
N LEU A 22 0.79 -5.03 7.77
CA LEU A 22 0.78 -4.90 6.31
C LEU A 22 -0.26 -5.86 5.75
N TYR A 23 -1.29 -5.28 5.14
CA TYR A 23 -2.31 -6.05 4.44
C TYR A 23 -1.92 -6.16 2.98
N GLU A 24 -2.12 -7.34 2.42
CA GLU A 24 -1.75 -7.62 1.04
C GLU A 24 -2.93 -8.23 0.29
N ASP A 25 -3.09 -7.83 -0.96
CA ASP A 25 -4.05 -8.45 -1.86
C ASP A 25 -3.50 -8.43 -3.27
N LYS A 26 -4.11 -9.18 -4.17
CA LYS A 26 -3.70 -9.23 -5.58
C LYS A 26 -4.77 -8.62 -6.46
N ILE A 27 -4.32 -7.92 -7.50
CA ILE A 27 -5.23 -7.39 -8.52
C ILE A 27 -5.76 -8.56 -9.32
N ASN A 28 -7.07 -8.71 -9.35
CA ASN A 28 -7.71 -9.78 -10.11
C ASN A 28 -8.42 -9.28 -11.38
N LYS A 29 -8.61 -7.97 -11.50
CA LYS A 29 -9.29 -7.38 -12.64
C LYS A 29 -8.84 -5.92 -12.80
N ILE A 30 -8.75 -5.48 -14.04
CA ILE A 30 -8.46 -4.07 -14.37
C ILE A 30 -9.52 -3.62 -15.37
N THR A 31 -10.12 -2.46 -15.11
CA THR A 31 -11.07 -1.84 -16.03
C THR A 31 -10.54 -0.49 -16.52
N ILE A 32 -10.90 -0.13 -17.72
CA ILE A 32 -10.57 1.18 -18.28
C ILE A 32 -11.87 1.73 -18.88
N THR A 33 -12.35 2.82 -18.30
CA THR A 33 -13.61 3.45 -18.75
C THR A 33 -13.41 4.95 -18.92
N LYS A 34 -14.30 5.57 -19.69
CA LYS A 34 -14.26 7.02 -19.86
C LYS A 34 -14.57 7.77 -18.57
N LYS A 35 -15.46 7.20 -17.75
CA LYS A 35 -15.92 7.86 -16.53
C LYS A 35 -14.88 7.78 -15.42
N TYR A 36 -14.28 6.61 -15.24
CA TYR A 36 -13.41 6.35 -14.09
C TYR A 36 -11.94 6.16 -14.45
N GLY A 37 -11.60 6.11 -15.74
CA GLY A 37 -10.25 5.80 -16.18
C GLY A 37 -9.87 4.37 -15.85
N ARG A 38 -8.61 4.19 -15.48
CA ARG A 38 -8.08 2.86 -15.13
C ARG A 38 -8.32 2.59 -13.66
N ARG A 39 -8.88 1.43 -13.36
CA ARG A 39 -9.17 1.02 -11.97
C ARG A 39 -8.70 -0.41 -11.74
N TYR A 40 -8.17 -0.65 -10.55
CA TYR A 40 -7.76 -1.97 -10.09
C TYR A 40 -8.82 -2.56 -9.18
N PHE A 41 -9.10 -3.84 -9.34
CA PHE A 41 -10.02 -4.59 -8.49
C PHE A 41 -9.29 -5.73 -7.84
N THR A 42 -9.54 -5.92 -6.55
CA THR A 42 -8.99 -7.01 -5.76
C THR A 42 -10.13 -7.83 -5.17
N LYS A 43 -9.79 -8.96 -4.53
CA LYS A 43 -10.83 -9.87 -4.01
C LYS A 43 -11.50 -9.37 -2.73
N SER A 44 -10.85 -8.48 -1.98
CA SER A 44 -11.37 -8.13 -0.66
C SER A 44 -11.31 -6.64 -0.37
N VAL A 45 -10.45 -6.22 0.52
CA VAL A 45 -10.52 -4.95 1.23
C VAL A 45 -10.23 -3.72 0.37
N PHE A 46 -9.55 -3.88 -0.74
CA PHE A 46 -8.96 -2.76 -1.47
C PHE A 46 -9.69 -2.43 -2.75
N TYR A 47 -10.97 -2.59 -2.87
CA TYR A 47 -11.57 -2.30 -4.17
C TYR A 47 -12.78 -1.40 -4.04
N PRO A 48 -13.13 -0.67 -5.12
CA PRO A 48 -12.32 -0.45 -6.32
C PRO A 48 -11.23 0.60 -6.06
N LEU A 49 -10.10 0.48 -6.76
CA LEU A 49 -8.96 1.36 -6.58
C LEU A 49 -8.72 2.18 -7.83
N ASP A 50 -8.52 3.49 -7.67
CA ASP A 50 -8.08 4.35 -8.76
C ASP A 50 -6.60 4.05 -9.04
N ALA A 51 -6.29 3.68 -10.29
CA ALA A 51 -4.94 3.28 -10.65
C ALA A 51 -3.93 4.42 -10.47
N ASP A 52 -4.32 5.65 -10.79
CA ASP A 52 -3.42 6.79 -10.63
C ASP A 52 -3.05 7.00 -9.17
N ASP A 53 -4.01 6.85 -8.26
CA ASP A 53 -3.74 6.96 -6.83
C ASP A 53 -2.78 5.87 -6.36
N VAL A 54 -3.01 4.64 -6.78
CA VAL A 54 -2.15 3.52 -6.40
C VAL A 54 -0.74 3.70 -6.95
N ASP A 55 -0.64 4.13 -8.21
CA ASP A 55 0.66 4.33 -8.86
C ASP A 55 1.43 5.48 -8.20
N ASN A 56 0.76 6.57 -7.86
CA ASN A 56 1.37 7.69 -7.16
C ASN A 56 1.81 7.29 -5.74
N ASN A 57 0.99 6.53 -5.04
CA ASN A 57 1.34 6.02 -3.71
C ASN A 57 2.53 5.08 -3.76
N THR A 58 2.62 4.27 -4.81
CA THR A 58 3.76 3.37 -5.00
C THR A 58 5.06 4.18 -5.16
N LYS A 59 5.01 5.24 -5.95
CA LYS A 59 6.16 6.13 -6.13
C LYS A 59 6.54 6.78 -4.80
N ASP A 60 5.57 7.29 -4.07
CA ASP A 60 5.83 7.93 -2.77
C ASP A 60 6.43 6.93 -1.78
N MET A 61 5.95 5.68 -1.77
CA MET A 61 6.52 4.62 -0.93
C MET A 61 7.98 4.36 -1.29
N GLU A 62 8.28 4.28 -2.58
CA GLU A 62 9.66 4.05 -3.02
C GLU A 62 10.57 5.23 -2.64
N GLU A 63 10.05 6.44 -2.72
CA GLU A 63 10.80 7.63 -2.35
C GLU A 63 10.99 7.77 -0.84
N SER A 64 10.14 7.12 -0.04
CA SER A 64 10.25 7.16 1.42
C SER A 64 11.34 6.24 1.98
N ILE A 65 11.86 5.34 1.16
CA ILE A 65 12.92 4.42 1.58
C ILE A 65 14.15 5.23 1.97
N GLY A 66 14.62 5.02 3.19
CA GLY A 66 15.76 5.77 3.71
C GLY A 66 15.45 7.14 4.28
N GLN A 67 14.20 7.58 4.21
CA GLN A 67 13.79 8.90 4.70
C GLN A 67 13.21 8.88 6.13
N GLY A 68 13.03 7.71 6.70
CA GLY A 68 12.54 7.58 8.07
C GLY A 68 11.03 7.70 8.21
N TYR A 69 10.27 7.68 7.11
CA TYR A 69 8.82 7.72 7.17
C TYR A 69 8.22 6.70 6.19
N ILE A 70 6.92 6.50 6.31
CA ILE A 70 6.18 5.56 5.46
C ILE A 70 4.75 6.06 5.29
N LEU A 71 4.13 5.73 4.16
CA LEU A 71 2.71 5.97 3.98
C LEU A 71 1.91 4.91 4.74
N THR A 72 0.88 5.38 5.44
CA THR A 72 -0.07 4.48 6.10
C THR A 72 -1.48 4.77 5.58
N LYS A 73 -2.34 3.75 5.61
CA LYS A 73 -3.75 3.83 5.19
C LYS A 73 -3.97 3.97 3.68
N GLU A 74 -2.92 4.23 2.92
CA GLU A 74 -3.00 4.34 1.47
C GLU A 74 -2.58 3.03 0.82
N VAL A 75 -3.25 2.66 -0.27
CA VAL A 75 -2.91 1.43 -1.00
C VAL A 75 -1.81 1.74 -2.01
N PHE A 76 -0.79 0.90 -2.03
CA PHE A 76 0.36 1.05 -2.92
C PHE A 76 0.73 -0.29 -3.56
N GLY A 77 1.43 -0.24 -4.68
CA GLY A 77 1.95 -1.45 -5.33
C GLY A 77 3.02 -2.10 -4.47
N LEU A 78 2.88 -3.40 -4.25
CA LEU A 78 3.75 -4.15 -3.36
C LEU A 78 4.78 -4.92 -4.19
N ASN A 79 5.90 -4.26 -4.49
CA ASN A 79 7.04 -4.87 -5.16
C ASN A 79 8.12 -5.24 -4.14
N GLU A 80 9.28 -5.71 -4.59
CA GLU A 80 10.36 -6.09 -3.68
C GLU A 80 10.77 -4.94 -2.75
N LYS A 81 10.92 -3.75 -3.31
CA LYS A 81 11.39 -2.59 -2.55
C LYS A 81 10.35 -2.11 -1.53
N THR A 82 9.10 -1.93 -1.98
CA THR A 82 8.05 -1.44 -1.09
C THR A 82 7.65 -2.47 -0.06
N ARG A 83 7.67 -3.76 -0.42
CA ARG A 83 7.44 -4.84 0.53
C ARG A 83 8.49 -4.85 1.63
N PHE A 84 9.76 -4.79 1.27
CA PHE A 84 10.84 -4.81 2.25
C PHE A 84 10.74 -3.61 3.20
N HIS A 85 10.52 -2.43 2.62
CA HIS A 85 10.38 -1.20 3.41
C HIS A 85 9.17 -1.28 4.36
N ALA A 86 8.03 -1.72 3.85
CA ALA A 86 6.81 -1.84 4.64
C ALA A 86 6.95 -2.84 5.78
N GLU A 87 7.49 -4.01 5.50
CA GLU A 87 7.67 -5.06 6.52
C GLU A 87 8.63 -4.61 7.61
N ARG A 88 9.71 -3.95 7.22
CA ARG A 88 10.69 -3.44 8.16
C ARG A 88 10.10 -2.35 9.05
N TRP A 89 9.34 -1.43 8.46
CA TRP A 89 8.69 -0.37 9.22
C TRP A 89 7.63 -0.94 10.18
N VAL A 90 6.84 -1.90 9.73
CA VAL A 90 5.82 -2.53 10.58
C VAL A 90 6.46 -3.20 11.80
N LYS A 91 7.56 -3.90 11.59
CA LYS A 91 8.29 -4.52 12.70
C LYS A 91 8.77 -3.47 13.70
N TRP A 92 9.41 -2.41 13.19
CA TRP A 92 9.90 -1.32 14.04
C TRP A 92 8.75 -0.64 14.78
N ALA A 93 7.64 -0.39 14.08
CA ALA A 93 6.50 0.31 14.65
C ALA A 93 5.85 -0.47 15.79
N ASN A 94 5.78 -1.79 15.65
CA ASN A 94 5.22 -2.64 16.71
C ASN A 94 6.14 -2.72 17.93
N GLU A 95 7.43 -2.53 17.73
CA GLU A 95 8.41 -2.47 18.81
C GLU A 95 8.49 -1.07 19.45
N ASN A 96 7.99 -0.04 18.76
CA ASN A 96 8.06 1.36 19.18
C ASN A 96 6.72 2.06 18.99
N LYS A 97 5.65 1.46 19.50
CA LYS A 97 4.28 1.94 19.24
C LYS A 97 4.03 3.38 19.64
N ASP A 98 4.70 3.84 20.68
CA ASP A 98 4.59 5.22 21.15
C ASP A 98 5.27 6.24 20.23
N LYS A 99 6.17 5.77 19.39
CA LYS A 99 6.94 6.63 18.46
C LYS A 99 6.50 6.46 17.00
N ALA A 100 5.74 5.42 16.71
CA ALA A 100 5.36 5.11 15.33
C ALA A 100 4.23 6.03 14.88
N VAL A 101 4.52 6.90 13.94
CA VAL A 101 3.55 7.82 13.33
C VAL A 101 3.65 7.66 11.82
N GLY A 102 2.58 7.14 11.22
CA GLY A 102 2.53 7.03 9.78
C GLY A 102 2.13 8.34 9.13
N LEU A 103 2.49 8.50 7.87
CA LEU A 103 1.99 9.61 7.05
C LEU A 103 0.69 9.19 6.38
N ILE A 104 -0.20 10.12 6.29
CA ILE A 104 -1.50 9.91 5.65
C ILE A 104 -1.54 10.61 4.30
#